data_cb3faadee82a1dd492690bb9117da37e
#
_entry.id   cb3faadee82a1dd492690bb9117da37e
#
_cell.length_a   1.000
_cell.length_b   1.000
_cell.length_c   1.000
_cell.angle_alpha   90.00
_cell.angle_beta   90.00
_cell.angle_gamma   90.00
#
_symmetry.space_group_name_H-M   'P 1'
#
loop_
_entity.id
_entity.type
_entity.pdbx_description
1 polymer ?
#
loop_
_entity_poly.entity_id
_entity_poly.type
_entity_poly.pdbx_seq_one_letter_code
_entity_poly.pdbx_strand_id
1 'polypeptide(L)'
;VADQIRTFINDEGVVGVYMVTDAKRYYPYATLASQIIGFVGTDNYGLYGLEARYNDVLDGETGLVVSTKDPTGSDMLYGYEQYYKAQNGSDIVLTLDATVQYYVEKALSEMVTSTEAQGATGIVMDVETGEVLAMSSIPDFDPNDPAKALEKDNMNRATAGVFELG
;
A
#
# COMPACT_ATOMS: atom_id res chain seq x y z
N VAL A 1 -6.90 22.03 -3.08
CA VAL A 1 -6.07 22.45 -1.93
C VAL A 1 -4.67 22.86 -2.41
N ALA A 2 -3.92 22.00 -3.13
CA ALA A 2 -2.55 22.31 -3.59
C ALA A 2 -2.48 23.61 -4.41
N ASP A 3 -3.41 23.80 -5.36
CA ASP A 3 -3.44 25.02 -6.19
C ASP A 3 -3.77 26.27 -5.38
N GLN A 4 -4.64 26.17 -4.38
CA GLN A 4 -4.94 27.27 -3.45
C GLN A 4 -3.71 27.67 -2.63
N ILE A 5 -2.91 26.68 -2.18
CA ILE A 5 -1.67 26.94 -1.46
C ILE A 5 -0.63 27.60 -2.40
N ARG A 6 -0.50 27.14 -3.65
CA ARG A 6 0.39 27.78 -4.64
C ARG A 6 0.01 29.24 -4.90
N THR A 7 -1.28 29.49 -5.11
CA THR A 7 -1.78 30.84 -5.29
C THR A 7 -1.47 31.71 -4.09
N PHE A 8 -1.74 31.23 -2.88
CA PHE A 8 -1.43 31.96 -1.65
C PHE A 8 0.08 32.26 -1.49
N ILE A 9 0.96 31.27 -1.75
CA ILE A 9 2.42 31.47 -1.69
C ILE A 9 2.87 32.56 -2.66
N ASN A 10 2.32 32.56 -3.89
CA ASN A 10 2.67 33.54 -4.91
C ASN A 10 2.11 34.95 -4.61
N ASP A 11 0.87 35.02 -4.18
CA ASP A 11 0.17 36.31 -3.93
C ASP A 11 0.73 37.02 -2.71
N GLU A 12 1.06 36.29 -1.66
CA GLU A 12 1.60 36.85 -0.41
C GLU A 12 3.14 36.90 -0.39
N GLY A 13 3.80 36.43 -1.44
CA GLY A 13 5.27 36.43 -1.53
C GLY A 13 5.96 35.63 -0.43
N VAL A 14 5.37 34.51 -0.01
CA VAL A 14 5.87 33.67 1.08
C VAL A 14 7.18 32.99 0.66
N VAL A 15 8.25 33.25 1.41
CA VAL A 15 9.57 32.68 1.14
C VAL A 15 9.85 31.52 2.09
N GLY A 16 10.54 30.48 1.58
CA GLY A 16 10.94 29.32 2.39
C GLY A 16 9.91 28.19 2.49
N VAL A 17 8.80 28.30 1.78
CA VAL A 17 7.79 27.25 1.65
C VAL A 17 7.87 26.65 0.25
N TYR A 18 8.08 25.35 0.17
CA TYR A 18 8.20 24.62 -1.10
C TYR A 18 7.17 23.49 -1.13
N MET A 19 6.58 23.25 -2.31
CA MET A 19 5.68 22.14 -2.54
C MET A 19 6.42 21.06 -3.32
N VAL A 20 6.48 19.88 -2.76
CA VAL A 20 7.07 18.69 -3.39
C VAL A 20 5.94 17.78 -3.85
N THR A 21 6.07 17.22 -5.05
CA THR A 21 5.15 16.19 -5.53
C THR A 21 5.46 14.89 -4.81
N ASP A 22 4.42 14.27 -4.26
CA ASP A 22 4.51 12.99 -3.57
C ASP A 22 3.48 12.02 -4.16
N ALA A 23 3.71 10.71 -4.02
CA ALA A 23 2.81 9.65 -4.41
C ALA A 23 2.07 9.13 -3.17
N LYS A 24 0.81 8.76 -3.36
CA LYS A 24 0.03 8.10 -2.31
C LYS A 24 -0.50 6.77 -2.83
N ARG A 25 -0.23 5.70 -2.10
CA ARG A 25 -0.81 4.38 -2.37
C ARG A 25 -2.32 4.43 -2.15
N TYR A 26 -3.08 3.85 -3.07
CA TYR A 26 -4.53 3.78 -3.01
C TYR A 26 -5.00 2.36 -3.33
N TYR A 27 -5.88 1.82 -2.50
CA TYR A 27 -6.45 0.49 -2.62
C TYR A 27 -7.91 0.60 -3.07
N PRO A 28 -8.20 0.40 -4.37
CA PRO A 28 -9.51 0.70 -4.95
C PRO A 28 -10.62 -0.24 -4.48
N TYR A 29 -10.25 -1.42 -4.01
CA TYR A 29 -11.21 -2.45 -3.55
C TYR A 29 -11.39 -2.48 -2.03
N ALA A 30 -10.93 -1.44 -1.33
CA ALA A 30 -11.05 -1.32 0.13
C ALA A 30 -10.57 -2.58 0.86
N THR A 31 -11.46 -3.31 1.55
CA THR A 31 -11.09 -4.46 2.38
C THR A 31 -10.70 -5.72 1.61
N LEU A 32 -10.95 -5.77 0.29
CA LEU A 32 -10.73 -6.98 -0.51
C LEU A 32 -9.26 -7.44 -0.44
N ALA A 33 -9.04 -8.68 0.01
CA ALA A 33 -7.73 -9.30 0.19
C ALA A 33 -6.74 -8.49 1.06
N SER A 34 -7.25 -7.67 2.00
CA SER A 34 -6.46 -6.72 2.78
C SER A 34 -5.29 -7.35 3.54
N GLN A 35 -5.49 -8.54 4.13
CA GLN A 35 -4.42 -9.24 4.87
C GLN A 35 -3.33 -9.82 3.94
N ILE A 36 -3.65 -10.02 2.66
CA ILE A 36 -2.67 -10.52 1.67
C ILE A 36 -1.93 -9.33 1.07
N ILE A 37 -2.66 -8.37 0.51
CA ILE A 37 -2.09 -7.19 -0.13
C ILE A 37 -1.28 -6.41 0.90
N GLY A 38 -1.85 -6.18 2.08
CA GLY A 38 -1.23 -5.38 3.12
C GLY A 38 -1.43 -3.89 2.89
N PHE A 39 -0.54 -3.09 3.46
CA PHE A 39 -0.59 -1.63 3.35
C PHE A 39 0.79 -1.00 3.49
N VAL A 40 0.88 0.25 3.06
CA VAL A 40 2.08 1.08 3.19
C VAL A 40 1.92 2.13 4.29
N GLY A 41 3.05 2.59 4.82
CA GLY A 41 3.12 3.73 5.73
C GLY A 41 2.92 5.08 5.02
N THR A 42 3.05 6.15 5.79
CA THR A 42 2.95 7.53 5.29
C THR A 42 4.12 7.91 4.36
N ASP A 43 5.21 7.17 4.43
CA ASP A 43 6.40 7.27 3.60
C ASP A 43 6.37 6.35 2.36
N ASN A 44 5.20 5.75 2.07
CA ASN A 44 4.98 4.73 1.05
C ASN A 44 5.79 3.44 1.22
N TYR A 45 6.46 3.23 2.37
CA TYR A 45 7.15 1.98 2.66
C TYR A 45 6.14 0.90 3.07
N GLY A 46 6.26 -0.31 2.50
CA GLY A 46 5.39 -1.44 2.79
C GLY A 46 5.53 -1.92 4.23
N LEU A 47 4.45 -1.89 5.01
CA LEU A 47 4.45 -2.27 6.44
C LEU A 47 3.90 -3.67 6.67
N TYR A 48 3.03 -4.17 5.81
CA TYR A 48 2.36 -5.45 5.97
C TYR A 48 2.08 -6.14 4.64
N GLY A 49 1.89 -7.47 4.65
CA GLY A 49 1.48 -8.27 3.50
C GLY A 49 2.48 -8.27 2.36
N LEU A 50 1.96 -8.32 1.13
CA LEU A 50 2.77 -8.30 -0.08
C LEU A 50 3.46 -6.95 -0.29
N GLU A 51 2.85 -5.85 0.13
CA GLU A 51 3.48 -4.53 0.10
C GLU A 51 4.82 -4.54 0.88
N ALA A 52 4.84 -5.11 2.09
CA ALA A 52 6.07 -5.23 2.87
C ALA A 52 7.04 -6.25 2.25
N ARG A 53 6.54 -7.38 1.77
CA ARG A 53 7.38 -8.46 1.25
C ARG A 53 8.11 -8.09 -0.03
N TYR A 54 7.47 -7.30 -0.87
CA TYR A 54 7.97 -6.90 -2.19
C TYR A 54 8.24 -5.40 -2.29
N ASN A 55 8.44 -4.73 -1.16
CA ASN A 55 8.70 -3.30 -1.12
C ASN A 55 9.81 -2.89 -2.10
N ASP A 56 10.96 -3.57 -2.07
CA ASP A 56 12.12 -3.26 -2.93
C ASP A 56 11.82 -3.41 -4.44
N VAL A 57 10.81 -4.21 -4.79
CA VAL A 57 10.38 -4.40 -6.18
C VAL A 57 9.37 -3.33 -6.60
N LEU A 58 8.51 -2.92 -5.67
CA LEU A 58 7.42 -1.99 -5.90
C LEU A 58 7.86 -0.52 -5.84
N ASP A 59 8.84 -0.18 -5.00
CA ASP A 59 9.21 1.20 -4.69
C ASP A 59 9.96 1.89 -5.84
N GLY A 60 10.80 1.19 -6.57
CA GLY A 60 11.65 1.81 -7.60
C GLY A 60 12.79 2.65 -7.02
N GLU A 61 13.45 3.44 -7.86
CA GLU A 61 14.56 4.28 -7.49
C GLU A 61 14.23 5.77 -7.68
N THR A 62 14.38 6.54 -6.62
CA THR A 62 14.17 8.00 -6.67
C THR A 62 15.26 8.67 -7.52
N GLY A 63 14.83 9.50 -8.47
CA GLY A 63 15.77 10.32 -9.23
C GLY A 63 16.43 11.40 -8.36
N LEU A 64 17.67 11.73 -8.68
CA LEU A 64 18.44 12.75 -7.98
C LEU A 64 19.01 13.75 -8.97
N VAL A 65 18.85 15.04 -8.67
CA VAL A 65 19.56 16.11 -9.38
C VAL A 65 20.55 16.75 -8.41
N VAL A 66 21.82 16.63 -8.73
CA VAL A 66 22.90 17.28 -7.99
C VAL A 66 23.32 18.51 -8.77
N SER A 67 23.03 19.70 -8.24
CA SER A 67 23.42 20.97 -8.85
C SER A 67 24.20 21.83 -7.89
N THR A 68 25.12 22.64 -8.43
CA THR A 68 25.88 23.61 -7.64
C THR A 68 25.11 24.93 -7.60
N LYS A 69 24.76 25.37 -6.38
CA LYS A 69 24.06 26.64 -6.18
C LYS A 69 24.96 27.64 -5.49
N ASP A 70 24.72 28.92 -5.74
CA ASP A 70 25.38 30.00 -5.00
C ASP A 70 24.79 30.15 -3.57
N PRO A 71 25.39 30.95 -2.69
CA PRO A 71 24.87 31.18 -1.34
C PRO A 71 23.45 31.78 -1.30
N THR A 72 22.93 32.30 -2.41
CA THR A 72 21.57 32.83 -2.53
C THR A 72 20.55 31.81 -3.04
N GLY A 73 21.03 30.59 -3.36
CA GLY A 73 20.18 29.49 -3.87
C GLY A 73 19.94 29.53 -5.38
N SER A 74 20.58 30.45 -6.12
CA SER A 74 20.50 30.54 -7.57
C SER A 74 21.47 29.60 -8.26
N ASP A 75 21.10 29.07 -9.43
CA ASP A 75 21.96 28.19 -10.21
C ASP A 75 23.19 28.94 -10.73
N MET A 76 24.39 28.38 -10.53
CA MET A 76 25.63 28.97 -11.02
C MET A 76 25.75 28.82 -12.53
N LEU A 77 26.12 29.88 -13.25
CA LEU A 77 26.28 29.91 -14.71
C LEU A 77 27.26 28.86 -15.26
N TYR A 78 28.18 28.36 -14.43
CA TYR A 78 29.14 27.29 -14.75
C TYR A 78 29.08 26.17 -13.70
N GLY A 79 27.90 25.97 -13.06
CA GLY A 79 27.70 24.94 -12.06
C GLY A 79 27.70 23.54 -12.69
N TYR A 80 28.21 22.57 -11.95
CA TYR A 80 28.10 21.16 -12.32
C TYR A 80 26.69 20.69 -12.00
N GLU A 81 26.02 20.09 -12.99
CA GLU A 81 24.71 19.46 -12.83
C GLU A 81 24.82 17.99 -13.23
N GLN A 82 24.49 17.10 -12.31
CA GLN A 82 24.42 15.67 -12.55
C GLN A 82 23.00 15.18 -12.31
N TYR A 83 22.44 14.56 -13.32
CA TYR A 83 21.09 14.02 -13.30
C TYR A 83 21.12 12.50 -13.21
N TYR A 84 20.53 11.96 -12.16
CA TYR A 84 20.23 10.53 -12.00
C TYR A 84 18.76 10.34 -12.27
N LYS A 85 18.46 9.55 -13.30
CA LYS A 85 17.08 9.32 -13.73
C LYS A 85 16.35 8.44 -12.71
N ALA A 86 15.14 8.84 -12.31
CA ALA A 86 14.23 7.99 -11.54
C ALA A 86 13.90 6.69 -12.31
N GLN A 87 13.81 5.59 -11.61
CA GLN A 87 13.34 4.31 -12.15
C GLN A 87 12.05 3.92 -11.43
N ASN A 88 11.01 3.66 -12.22
CA ASN A 88 9.74 3.18 -11.66
C ASN A 88 9.91 1.78 -11.07
N GLY A 89 9.20 1.50 -9.98
CA GLY A 89 9.05 0.15 -9.47
C GLY A 89 8.35 -0.77 -10.46
N SER A 90 8.39 -2.06 -10.19
CA SER A 90 7.76 -3.08 -11.01
C SER A 90 6.35 -3.40 -10.50
N ASP A 91 5.51 -3.91 -11.40
CA ASP A 91 4.19 -4.42 -11.05
C ASP A 91 4.28 -5.87 -10.55
N ILE A 92 3.39 -6.24 -9.64
CA ILE A 92 3.23 -7.62 -9.17
C ILE A 92 1.87 -8.13 -9.64
N VAL A 93 1.88 -9.24 -10.36
CA VAL A 93 0.66 -9.94 -10.78
C VAL A 93 0.42 -11.12 -9.86
N LEU A 94 -0.76 -11.17 -9.25
CA LEU A 94 -1.16 -12.21 -8.32
C LEU A 94 -2.03 -13.27 -9.02
N THR A 95 -2.07 -14.48 -8.48
CA THR A 95 -2.98 -15.54 -8.89
C THR A 95 -4.41 -15.36 -8.32
N LEU A 96 -4.59 -14.40 -7.42
CA LEU A 96 -5.88 -14.10 -6.82
C LEU A 96 -6.89 -13.66 -7.89
N ASP A 97 -8.03 -14.35 -7.94
CA ASP A 97 -9.19 -13.93 -8.71
C ASP A 97 -10.09 -13.04 -7.86
N ALA A 98 -10.29 -11.79 -8.29
CA ALA A 98 -11.06 -10.81 -7.52
C ALA A 98 -12.52 -11.24 -7.28
N THR A 99 -13.11 -11.99 -8.24
CA THR A 99 -14.48 -12.48 -8.12
C THR A 99 -14.58 -13.61 -7.10
N VAL A 100 -13.64 -14.56 -7.16
CA VAL A 100 -13.57 -15.67 -6.21
C VAL A 100 -13.28 -15.13 -4.80
N GLN A 101 -12.33 -14.22 -4.67
CA GLN A 101 -12.00 -13.55 -3.42
C GLN A 101 -13.22 -12.86 -2.79
N TYR A 102 -13.96 -12.08 -3.58
CA TYR A 102 -15.16 -11.40 -3.10
C TYR A 102 -16.21 -12.39 -2.57
N TYR A 103 -16.47 -13.48 -3.28
CA TYR A 103 -17.46 -14.46 -2.82
C TYR A 103 -17.02 -15.21 -1.57
N VAL A 104 -15.72 -15.49 -1.43
CA VAL A 104 -15.16 -16.10 -0.21
C VAL A 104 -15.32 -15.16 0.97
N GLU A 105 -14.94 -13.90 0.85
CA GLU A 105 -15.07 -12.91 1.91
C GLU A 105 -16.53 -12.71 2.33
N LYS A 106 -17.42 -12.59 1.36
CA LYS A 106 -18.86 -12.46 1.62
C LYS A 106 -19.39 -13.67 2.40
N ALA A 107 -19.08 -14.89 1.96
CA ALA A 107 -19.53 -16.12 2.62
C ALA A 107 -18.98 -16.24 4.04
N LEU A 108 -17.71 -15.90 4.25
CA LEU A 108 -17.09 -15.93 5.58
C LEU A 108 -17.70 -14.88 6.51
N SER A 109 -17.97 -13.67 6.01
CA SER A 109 -18.61 -12.60 6.78
C SER A 109 -20.06 -12.96 7.20
N GLU A 110 -20.83 -13.52 6.28
CA GLU A 110 -22.17 -14.03 6.56
C GLU A 110 -22.14 -15.17 7.59
N MET A 111 -21.18 -16.07 7.49
CA MET A 111 -21.00 -17.18 8.43
C MET A 111 -20.64 -16.67 9.82
N VAL A 112 -19.64 -15.77 9.94
CA VAL A 112 -19.22 -15.18 11.22
C VAL A 112 -20.40 -14.47 11.90
N THR A 113 -21.19 -13.74 11.13
CA THR A 113 -22.37 -13.03 11.64
C THR A 113 -23.44 -14.00 12.13
N SER A 114 -23.73 -15.08 11.38
CA SER A 114 -24.80 -16.03 11.70
C SER A 114 -24.45 -16.96 12.86
N THR A 115 -23.16 -17.26 13.04
CA THR A 115 -22.69 -18.18 14.09
C THR A 115 -22.13 -17.47 15.31
N GLU A 116 -22.03 -16.14 15.28
CA GLU A 116 -21.39 -15.31 16.31
C GLU A 116 -19.92 -15.75 16.57
N ALA A 117 -19.24 -16.27 15.53
CA ALA A 117 -17.86 -16.71 15.60
C ALA A 117 -16.93 -15.53 15.80
N GLN A 118 -15.80 -15.72 16.50
CA GLN A 118 -14.78 -14.67 16.69
C GLN A 118 -13.97 -14.39 15.44
N GLY A 119 -14.02 -15.26 14.45
CA GLY A 119 -13.33 -15.11 13.19
C GLY A 119 -13.45 -16.35 12.31
N ALA A 120 -13.09 -16.18 11.05
CA ALA A 120 -13.09 -17.25 10.07
C ALA A 120 -11.94 -17.07 9.10
N THR A 121 -11.54 -18.17 8.48
CA THR A 121 -10.57 -18.12 7.37
C THR A 121 -11.00 -19.09 6.27
N GLY A 122 -10.69 -18.74 5.03
CA GLY A 122 -10.97 -19.55 3.86
C GLY A 122 -9.90 -19.42 2.81
N ILE A 123 -9.57 -20.52 2.17
CA ILE A 123 -8.61 -20.58 1.07
C ILE A 123 -9.27 -21.34 -0.09
N VAL A 124 -9.15 -20.79 -1.29
CA VAL A 124 -9.53 -21.48 -2.53
C VAL A 124 -8.27 -21.63 -3.38
N MET A 125 -8.01 -22.86 -3.79
CA MET A 125 -6.84 -23.21 -4.57
C MET A 125 -7.25 -24.02 -5.80
N ASP A 126 -6.60 -23.74 -6.92
CA ASP A 126 -6.69 -24.59 -8.10
C ASP A 126 -5.92 -25.89 -7.85
N VAL A 127 -6.61 -27.03 -8.03
CA VAL A 127 -6.02 -28.35 -7.71
C VAL A 127 -5.04 -28.86 -8.76
N GLU A 128 -5.09 -28.32 -9.97
CA GLU A 128 -4.22 -28.72 -11.07
C GLU A 128 -2.90 -27.93 -11.05
N THR A 129 -2.99 -26.61 -10.79
CA THR A 129 -1.82 -25.72 -10.83
C THR A 129 -1.23 -25.44 -9.45
N GLY A 130 -2.03 -25.59 -8.38
CA GLY A 130 -1.67 -25.19 -7.02
C GLY A 130 -1.75 -23.69 -6.77
N GLU A 131 -2.30 -22.93 -7.70
CA GLU A 131 -2.48 -21.48 -7.55
C GLU A 131 -3.53 -21.16 -6.51
N VAL A 132 -3.23 -20.20 -5.62
CA VAL A 132 -4.19 -19.68 -4.66
C VAL A 132 -5.05 -18.63 -5.37
N LEU A 133 -6.33 -18.97 -5.58
CA LEU A 133 -7.30 -18.09 -6.23
C LEU A 133 -7.99 -17.14 -5.26
N ALA A 134 -8.11 -17.52 -4.00
CA ALA A 134 -8.60 -16.67 -2.92
C ALA A 134 -8.03 -17.11 -1.58
N MET A 135 -7.78 -16.14 -0.72
CA MET A 135 -7.43 -16.36 0.69
C MET A 135 -7.98 -15.19 1.50
N SER A 136 -8.78 -15.47 2.52
CA SER A 136 -9.41 -14.44 3.32
C SER A 136 -9.43 -14.82 4.80
N SER A 137 -9.39 -13.82 5.64
CA SER A 137 -9.60 -13.93 7.09
C SER A 137 -10.56 -12.85 7.54
N ILE A 138 -11.48 -13.20 8.43
CA ILE A 138 -12.43 -12.28 9.05
C ILE A 138 -12.12 -12.25 10.56
N PRO A 139 -12.06 -11.06 11.18
CA PRO A 139 -12.29 -9.72 10.63
C PRO A 139 -11.19 -9.28 9.67
N ASP A 140 -11.56 -8.36 8.77
CA ASP A 140 -10.68 -7.69 7.82
C ASP A 140 -10.46 -6.21 8.20
N PHE A 141 -9.72 -5.46 7.41
CA PHE A 141 -9.47 -4.03 7.61
C PHE A 141 -9.38 -3.30 6.26
N ASP A 142 -9.58 -1.97 6.28
CA ASP A 142 -9.35 -1.13 5.09
C ASP A 142 -7.89 -0.68 5.05
N PRO A 143 -7.09 -1.12 4.06
CA PRO A 143 -5.70 -0.69 3.91
C PRO A 143 -5.53 0.80 3.59
N ASN A 144 -6.59 1.49 3.16
CA ASN A 144 -6.57 2.94 3.01
C ASN A 144 -6.56 3.69 4.35
N ASP A 145 -6.95 3.04 5.46
CA ASP A 145 -6.95 3.59 6.81
C ASP A 145 -6.38 2.61 7.84
N PRO A 146 -5.11 2.22 7.69
CA PRO A 146 -4.49 1.21 8.53
C PRO A 146 -4.40 1.62 10.01
N ALA A 147 -4.47 2.92 10.30
CA ALA A 147 -4.43 3.42 11.67
C ALA A 147 -5.65 3.01 12.51
N LYS A 148 -6.77 2.69 11.85
CA LYS A 148 -7.99 2.20 12.51
C LYS A 148 -8.04 0.69 12.64
N ALA A 149 -7.19 -0.05 11.92
CA ALA A 149 -7.17 -1.49 12.00
C ALA A 149 -6.63 -1.95 13.38
N LEU A 150 -7.32 -2.89 13.99
CA LEU A 150 -6.84 -3.56 15.20
C LEU A 150 -5.81 -4.62 14.81
N GLU A 151 -4.87 -4.94 15.71
CA GLU A 151 -3.84 -5.96 15.46
C GLU A 151 -4.45 -7.30 15.01
N LYS A 152 -5.55 -7.72 15.62
CA LYS A 152 -6.27 -8.95 15.27
C LYS A 152 -6.85 -8.93 13.85
N ASP A 153 -7.20 -7.76 13.34
CA ASP A 153 -7.79 -7.58 12.00
C ASP A 153 -6.70 -7.64 10.92
N ASN A 154 -5.48 -7.23 11.26
CA ASN A 154 -4.33 -7.32 10.36
C ASN A 154 -3.82 -8.77 10.17
N MET A 155 -4.11 -9.65 11.11
CA MET A 155 -3.55 -11.00 11.09
C MET A 155 -4.16 -11.86 9.99
N ASN A 156 -3.32 -12.34 9.07
CA ASN A 156 -3.70 -13.41 8.16
C ASN A 156 -3.74 -14.74 8.92
N ARG A 157 -4.93 -15.15 9.32
CA ARG A 157 -5.15 -16.37 10.12
C ARG A 157 -4.77 -17.66 9.41
N ALA A 158 -4.82 -17.64 8.06
CA ALA A 158 -4.44 -18.79 7.25
C ALA A 158 -2.94 -19.12 7.32
N THR A 159 -2.10 -18.09 7.54
CA THR A 159 -0.64 -18.25 7.53
C THR A 159 0.01 -18.03 8.88
N ALA A 160 -0.58 -17.19 9.74
CA ALA A 160 -0.02 -16.81 11.03
C ALA A 160 -0.88 -17.27 12.23
N GLY A 161 -2.09 -17.80 11.98
CA GLY A 161 -2.98 -18.29 13.03
C GLY A 161 -2.46 -19.60 13.63
N VAL A 162 -2.49 -19.67 14.96
CA VAL A 162 -2.22 -20.92 15.72
C VAL A 162 -3.52 -21.28 16.41
N PHE A 163 -4.03 -22.50 16.12
CA PHE A 163 -5.25 -23.03 16.73
C PHE A 163 -5.14 -24.54 16.93
N GLU A 164 -5.77 -25.01 17.97
CA GLU A 164 -5.93 -26.43 18.22
C GLU A 164 -7.10 -26.97 17.39
N LEU A 165 -6.86 -28.08 16.69
CA LEU A 165 -7.92 -28.80 16.00
C LEU A 165 -8.65 -29.65 17.05
N GLY A 166 -9.87 -29.26 17.37
CA GLY A 166 -10.75 -29.93 18.30
C GLY A 166 -11.72 -30.87 17.62
#